data_8772413fcd5378e187f5813c2f20be8a
#
_entry.id   8772413fcd5378e187f5813c2f20be8a
#
_cell.length_a   1.000
_cell.length_b   1.000
_cell.length_c   1.000
_cell.angle_alpha   90.00
_cell.angle_beta   90.00
_cell.angle_gamma   90.00
#
_symmetry.space_group_name_H-M   'P 1'
#
loop_
_entity.id
_entity.type
_entity.pdbx_description
1 polymer ?
#
loop_
_entity_poly.entity_id
_entity_poly.type
_entity_poly.pdbx_seq_one_letter_code
_entity_poly.pdbx_strand_id
1 'polypeptide(L)'
;MTGTDCDNVELFSELHYSARTLRRRGGFYSNKLVEGILSSLRIDTGRILIFDTCRMNATAASVSSPEPSTFKLGIAWVALCLALAIHVTDEASTGFLSVYNPTVLALRAKLGFWPMPTFEFREWLTGLIVADVVLLALSPFVFRGSRWIRPVFYFFAVVMVFNALGHTAATILGHTVSTIRFPRPAPGFYSSPFVLAAAVYGLVQLKRTRGA
;
A
#
# COMPACT_ATOMS: atom_id res chain seq x y z
N MET A 1 -18.32 -45.09 -12.70
CA MET A 1 -19.63 -44.82 -12.11
C MET A 1 -19.39 -44.65 -10.62
N THR A 2 -19.47 -43.51 -10.02
CA THR A 2 -20.44 -42.42 -10.02
C THR A 2 -19.71 -41.13 -9.55
N GLY A 3 -19.60 -40.16 -10.41
CA GLY A 3 -19.24 -38.80 -10.03
C GLY A 3 -20.48 -37.94 -10.29
N THR A 4 -21.26 -37.69 -9.27
CA THR A 4 -22.37 -36.70 -9.28
C THR A 4 -22.86 -36.57 -7.86
N ASP A 5 -22.41 -35.57 -7.11
CA ASP A 5 -23.19 -34.94 -6.03
C ASP A 5 -22.43 -33.84 -5.26
N CYS A 6 -21.17 -33.52 -5.65
CA CYS A 6 -20.46 -32.44 -5.01
C CYS A 6 -20.80 -31.04 -5.58
N ASP A 7 -21.24 -30.95 -6.83
CA ASP A 7 -21.48 -29.69 -7.51
C ASP A 7 -22.70 -28.90 -6.99
N ASN A 8 -23.67 -29.62 -6.39
CA ASN A 8 -24.88 -28.97 -5.84
C ASN A 8 -24.65 -28.28 -4.47
N VAL A 9 -23.64 -28.67 -3.73
CA VAL A 9 -23.35 -28.09 -2.40
C VAL A 9 -22.68 -26.74 -2.50
N GLU A 10 -21.81 -26.55 -3.51
CA GLU A 10 -21.17 -25.25 -3.73
C GLU A 10 -22.18 -24.19 -4.19
N LEU A 11 -23.11 -24.53 -5.05
CA LEU A 11 -24.15 -23.61 -5.51
C LEU A 11 -25.03 -23.11 -4.37
N PHE A 12 -25.35 -23.97 -3.39
CA PHE A 12 -26.12 -23.58 -2.20
C PHE A 12 -25.34 -22.68 -1.23
N SER A 13 -24.03 -22.87 -1.10
CA SER A 13 -23.20 -22.02 -0.24
C SER A 13 -23.06 -20.62 -0.81
N GLU A 14 -22.92 -20.46 -2.12
CA GLU A 14 -22.86 -19.15 -2.78
C GLU A 14 -24.18 -18.39 -2.69
N LEU A 15 -25.32 -19.06 -2.85
CA LEU A 15 -26.63 -18.44 -2.70
C LEU A 15 -26.90 -17.94 -1.27
N HIS A 16 -26.45 -18.68 -0.25
CA HIS A 16 -26.57 -18.26 1.15
C HIS A 16 -25.67 -17.09 1.52
N TYR A 17 -24.49 -17.01 0.92
CA TYR A 17 -23.57 -15.89 1.11
C TYR A 17 -24.10 -14.62 0.46
N SER A 18 -24.64 -14.73 -0.75
CA SER A 18 -25.24 -13.60 -1.50
C SER A 18 -26.47 -13.03 -0.77
N ALA A 19 -27.31 -13.88 -0.19
CA ALA A 19 -28.49 -13.46 0.57
C ALA A 19 -28.14 -12.72 1.87
N ARG A 20 -27.04 -13.09 2.57
CA ARG A 20 -26.56 -12.38 3.77
C ARG A 20 -25.96 -11.01 3.45
N THR A 21 -25.29 -10.87 2.33
CA THR A 21 -24.69 -9.60 1.91
C THR A 21 -25.74 -8.57 1.51
N LEU A 22 -26.83 -9.00 0.87
CA LEU A 22 -27.97 -8.15 0.53
C LEU A 22 -28.77 -7.67 1.76
N ARG A 23 -28.84 -8.48 2.83
CA ARG A 23 -29.50 -8.10 4.09
C ARG A 23 -28.75 -7.02 4.88
N ARG A 24 -27.43 -6.89 4.68
CA ARG A 24 -26.59 -5.88 5.37
C ARG A 24 -26.57 -4.51 4.68
N ARG A 25 -27.03 -4.42 3.44
CA ARG A 25 -27.10 -3.15 2.69
C ARG A 25 -28.50 -2.52 2.72
N GLY A 26 -29.17 -2.55 3.87
CA GLY A 26 -30.32 -1.75 4.28
C GLY A 26 -31.03 -0.98 3.17
N GLY A 27 -31.79 -1.67 2.33
CA GLY A 27 -32.70 -1.05 1.37
C GLY A 27 -34.06 -1.75 1.46
N PHE A 28 -35.04 -0.99 1.83
CA PHE A 28 -36.45 -1.34 2.02
C PHE A 28 -37.04 -1.87 0.71
N TYR A 29 -36.95 -3.18 0.47
CA TYR A 29 -37.72 -3.84 -0.57
C TYR A 29 -38.65 -4.91 0.03
N SER A 30 -39.91 -4.80 -0.37
CA SER A 30 -41.08 -5.50 0.02
C SER A 30 -40.89 -7.02 0.31
N ASN A 31 -41.17 -7.43 1.55
CA ASN A 31 -41.14 -8.81 2.06
C ASN A 31 -42.01 -9.84 1.28
N LYS A 32 -42.81 -9.41 0.36
CA LYS A 32 -43.73 -10.29 -0.40
C LYS A 32 -43.06 -11.18 -1.45
N LEU A 33 -41.91 -10.75 -1.98
CA LEU A 33 -41.21 -11.54 -3.00
C LEU A 33 -40.39 -12.69 -2.39
N VAL A 34 -39.86 -12.50 -1.18
CA VAL A 34 -39.04 -13.52 -0.48
C VAL A 34 -39.93 -14.63 0.12
N GLU A 35 -41.12 -14.29 0.62
CA GLU A 35 -42.09 -15.28 1.12
C GLU A 35 -42.69 -16.16 0.00
N GLY A 36 -42.84 -15.60 -1.21
CA GLY A 36 -43.33 -16.37 -2.36
C GLY A 36 -42.34 -17.43 -2.85
N ILE A 37 -41.06 -17.24 -2.67
CA ILE A 37 -40.01 -18.21 -3.07
C ILE A 37 -39.86 -19.31 -2.01
N LEU A 38 -40.02 -18.97 -0.72
CA LEU A 38 -39.93 -19.96 0.37
C LEU A 38 -41.13 -20.87 0.50
N SER A 39 -42.29 -20.42 0.06
CA SER A 39 -43.52 -21.26 0.08
C SER A 39 -43.56 -22.28 -1.06
N SER A 40 -42.77 -22.10 -2.13
CA SER A 40 -42.68 -23.04 -3.26
C SER A 40 -41.71 -24.20 -3.00
N LEU A 41 -40.90 -24.15 -1.94
CA LEU A 41 -39.98 -25.21 -1.52
C LEU A 41 -40.55 -26.03 -0.34
N ARG A 42 -41.80 -26.52 -0.49
CA ARG A 42 -42.33 -27.50 0.45
C ARG A 42 -41.78 -28.88 0.12
N ILE A 43 -40.59 -29.18 0.72
CA ILE A 43 -40.05 -30.54 0.70
C ILE A 43 -40.77 -31.38 1.76
N ASP A 44 -41.41 -32.43 1.29
CA ASP A 44 -42.18 -33.41 2.04
C ASP A 44 -41.29 -34.09 3.09
N THR A 45 -41.62 -33.90 4.37
CA THR A 45 -40.87 -34.43 5.53
C THR A 45 -41.29 -35.88 5.81
N GLY A 46 -40.91 -36.79 4.92
CA GLY A 46 -41.29 -38.19 5.03
C GLY A 46 -40.19 -39.23 4.76
N ARG A 47 -38.91 -38.91 4.97
CA ARG A 47 -37.88 -39.97 5.00
C ARG A 47 -36.65 -39.50 5.79
N ILE A 48 -36.66 -39.83 7.09
CA ILE A 48 -35.46 -39.81 7.91
C ILE A 48 -34.56 -40.98 7.44
N LEU A 49 -33.64 -40.74 6.53
CA LEU A 49 -32.49 -41.59 6.32
C LEU A 49 -31.36 -41.02 7.17
N ILE A 50 -30.95 -41.82 8.13
CA ILE A 50 -29.76 -41.61 8.95
C ILE A 50 -28.56 -41.55 7.99
N PHE A 51 -28.17 -40.34 7.60
CA PHE A 51 -26.87 -40.14 6.95
C PHE A 51 -25.80 -40.10 8.04
N ASP A 52 -25.04 -41.18 8.05
CA ASP A 52 -23.76 -41.28 8.76
C ASP A 52 -22.96 -40.01 8.54
N THR A 53 -22.54 -39.45 9.63
CA THR A 53 -21.77 -38.20 9.71
C THR A 53 -20.43 -38.39 9.02
N CYS A 54 -20.37 -38.16 7.71
CA CYS A 54 -19.12 -37.90 7.04
C CYS A 54 -18.60 -36.60 7.62
N ARG A 55 -17.77 -36.73 8.66
CA ARG A 55 -17.05 -35.64 9.30
C ARG A 55 -16.01 -35.12 8.29
N MET A 56 -16.49 -34.40 7.29
CA MET A 56 -15.63 -33.57 6.48
C MET A 56 -15.05 -32.53 7.41
N ASN A 57 -13.80 -32.71 7.77
CA ASN A 57 -12.93 -31.61 8.15
C ASN A 57 -12.86 -30.66 6.94
N ALA A 58 -13.91 -29.88 6.74
CA ALA A 58 -13.81 -28.65 6.00
C ALA A 58 -12.84 -27.81 6.83
N THR A 59 -11.55 -27.90 6.49
CA THR A 59 -10.58 -26.89 6.83
C THR A 59 -11.08 -25.65 6.12
N ALA A 60 -12.06 -24.98 6.73
CA ALA A 60 -12.41 -23.63 6.37
C ALA A 60 -11.07 -22.90 6.41
N ALA A 61 -10.51 -22.60 5.24
CA ALA A 61 -9.42 -21.70 5.13
C ALA A 61 -9.93 -20.41 5.76
N SER A 62 -9.66 -20.27 7.05
CA SER A 62 -9.96 -19.06 7.78
C SER A 62 -9.18 -17.98 7.03
N VAL A 63 -9.88 -17.17 6.26
CA VAL A 63 -9.39 -15.92 5.75
C VAL A 63 -9.11 -15.10 7.02
N SER A 64 -7.92 -15.32 7.59
CA SER A 64 -7.48 -14.63 8.78
C SER A 64 -7.50 -13.16 8.44
N SER A 65 -8.39 -12.42 9.09
CA SER A 65 -8.36 -10.95 9.03
C SER A 65 -6.93 -10.50 9.30
N PRO A 66 -6.36 -9.60 8.48
CA PRO A 66 -4.99 -9.15 8.71
C PRO A 66 -4.87 -8.67 10.14
N GLU A 67 -3.84 -9.13 10.86
CA GLU A 67 -3.57 -8.67 12.22
C GLU A 67 -3.56 -7.14 12.25
N PRO A 68 -4.13 -6.49 13.27
CA PRO A 68 -4.22 -5.03 13.34
C PRO A 68 -2.87 -4.33 13.16
N SER A 69 -1.78 -5.00 13.50
CA SER A 69 -0.40 -4.52 13.36
C SER A 69 0.05 -4.48 11.89
N THR A 70 -0.28 -5.49 11.08
CA THR A 70 0.08 -5.55 9.65
C THR A 70 -0.74 -4.57 8.83
N PHE A 71 -2.00 -4.36 9.18
CA PHE A 71 -2.84 -3.36 8.55
C PHE A 71 -2.29 -1.95 8.73
N LYS A 72 -1.89 -1.57 9.95
CA LYS A 72 -1.24 -0.28 10.22
C LYS A 72 0.06 -0.10 9.46
N LEU A 73 0.84 -1.18 9.31
CA LEU A 73 2.06 -1.18 8.50
C LEU A 73 1.74 -0.90 7.02
N GLY A 74 0.70 -1.53 6.47
CA GLY A 74 0.23 -1.28 5.11
C GLY A 74 -0.23 0.17 4.89
N ILE A 75 -0.98 0.73 5.82
CA ILE A 75 -1.37 2.15 5.79
C ILE A 75 -0.14 3.07 5.79
N ALA A 76 0.85 2.79 6.64
CA ALA A 76 2.08 3.59 6.72
C ALA A 76 2.87 3.55 5.40
N TRP A 77 2.92 2.39 4.75
CA TRP A 77 3.55 2.23 3.44
C TRP A 77 2.86 3.07 2.36
N VAL A 78 1.53 2.95 2.23
CA VAL A 78 0.75 3.71 1.25
C VAL A 78 0.86 5.21 1.51
N ALA A 79 0.80 5.64 2.77
CA ALA A 79 0.97 7.04 3.15
C ALA A 79 2.34 7.57 2.72
N LEU A 80 3.41 6.77 2.84
CA LEU A 80 4.75 7.17 2.41
C LEU A 80 4.87 7.27 0.88
N CYS A 81 4.25 6.33 0.12
CA CYS A 81 4.18 6.43 -1.34
C CYS A 81 3.43 7.68 -1.79
N LEU A 82 2.25 7.97 -1.21
CA LEU A 82 1.50 9.17 -1.53
C LEU A 82 2.28 10.45 -1.16
N ALA A 83 3.00 10.45 -0.04
CA ALA A 83 3.86 11.55 0.34
C ALA A 83 5.00 11.75 -0.67
N LEU A 84 5.58 10.66 -1.20
CA LEU A 84 6.57 10.70 -2.28
C LEU A 84 5.99 11.29 -3.55
N ALA A 85 4.79 10.87 -3.98
CA ALA A 85 4.12 11.43 -5.17
C ALA A 85 3.92 12.95 -5.07
N ILE A 86 3.46 13.42 -3.89
CA ILE A 86 3.31 14.85 -3.61
C ILE A 86 4.68 15.55 -3.65
N HIS A 87 5.71 14.91 -3.10
CA HIS A 87 7.07 15.45 -3.04
C HIS A 87 7.70 15.59 -4.43
N VAL A 88 7.58 14.56 -5.26
CA VAL A 88 8.04 14.61 -6.66
C VAL A 88 7.34 15.73 -7.43
N THR A 89 6.05 15.95 -7.18
CA THR A 89 5.28 17.04 -7.79
C THR A 89 5.80 18.42 -7.32
N ASP A 90 6.09 18.58 -6.04
CA ASP A 90 6.69 19.79 -5.48
C ASP A 90 8.09 20.06 -6.09
N GLU A 91 8.95 19.06 -6.12
CA GLU A 91 10.28 19.15 -6.74
C GLU A 91 10.21 19.51 -8.23
N ALA A 92 9.30 18.86 -8.99
CA ALA A 92 9.10 19.13 -10.41
C ALA A 92 8.63 20.57 -10.67
N SER A 93 7.71 21.07 -9.83
CA SER A 93 7.14 22.41 -9.97
C SER A 93 8.08 23.52 -9.51
N THR A 94 8.98 23.22 -8.57
CA THR A 94 9.93 24.18 -8.00
C THR A 94 11.33 24.13 -8.62
N GLY A 95 11.53 23.29 -9.66
CA GLY A 95 12.77 23.28 -10.45
C GLY A 95 13.94 22.60 -9.77
N PHE A 96 13.74 21.48 -9.09
CA PHE A 96 14.75 20.72 -8.35
C PHE A 96 16.04 20.46 -9.14
N LEU A 97 15.94 20.07 -10.42
CA LEU A 97 17.12 19.73 -11.25
C LEU A 97 18.03 20.92 -11.51
N SER A 98 17.52 22.16 -11.46
CA SER A 98 18.34 23.36 -11.60
C SER A 98 19.35 23.54 -10.46
N VAL A 99 19.12 22.86 -9.34
CA VAL A 99 19.96 22.85 -8.15
C VAL A 99 20.76 21.55 -8.03
N TYR A 100 20.08 20.42 -8.31
CA TYR A 100 20.64 19.09 -8.18
C TYR A 100 21.82 18.86 -9.17
N ASN A 101 21.60 19.10 -10.47
CA ASN A 101 22.63 18.84 -11.48
C ASN A 101 23.92 19.67 -11.25
N PRO A 102 23.86 20.99 -11.01
CA PRO A 102 25.05 21.75 -10.67
C PRO A 102 25.75 21.27 -9.39
N THR A 103 24.95 20.83 -8.37
CA THR A 103 25.51 20.28 -7.13
C THR A 103 26.30 19.01 -7.38
N VAL A 104 25.75 18.08 -8.20
CA VAL A 104 26.44 16.84 -8.59
C VAL A 104 27.73 17.14 -9.33
N LEU A 105 27.74 18.09 -10.27
CA LEU A 105 28.92 18.47 -11.02
C LEU A 105 29.99 19.12 -10.12
N ALA A 106 29.58 20.01 -9.20
CA ALA A 106 30.49 20.62 -8.24
C ALA A 106 31.11 19.58 -7.28
N LEU A 107 30.34 18.59 -6.83
CA LEU A 107 30.84 17.49 -5.99
C LEU A 107 31.83 16.61 -6.74
N ARG A 108 31.55 16.29 -8.02
CA ARG A 108 32.50 15.54 -8.87
C ARG A 108 33.82 16.29 -9.05
N ALA A 109 33.75 17.59 -9.31
CA ALA A 109 34.93 18.41 -9.45
C ALA A 109 35.77 18.49 -8.16
N LYS A 110 35.08 18.52 -6.98
CA LYS A 110 35.77 18.65 -5.69
C LYS A 110 36.33 17.31 -5.17
N LEU A 111 35.63 16.20 -5.39
CA LEU A 111 35.96 14.89 -4.82
C LEU A 111 36.68 13.95 -5.82
N GLY A 112 36.81 14.36 -7.08
CA GLY A 112 37.32 13.51 -8.17
C GLY A 112 36.34 12.42 -8.62
N PHE A 113 35.50 11.91 -7.72
CA PHE A 113 34.48 10.91 -8.02
C PHE A 113 33.22 11.19 -7.18
N TRP A 114 32.06 11.14 -7.84
CA TRP A 114 30.75 11.17 -7.19
C TRP A 114 29.77 10.29 -7.97
N PRO A 115 29.19 9.23 -7.38
CA PRO A 115 28.44 8.19 -8.10
C PRO A 115 27.07 8.63 -8.61
N MET A 116 26.55 9.79 -8.18
CA MET A 116 25.24 10.26 -8.58
C MET A 116 25.25 10.79 -10.02
N PRO A 117 24.33 10.35 -10.90
CA PRO A 117 24.19 10.87 -12.25
C PRO A 117 23.56 12.26 -12.27
N THR A 118 23.79 13.01 -13.36
CA THR A 118 22.93 14.13 -13.75
C THR A 118 21.80 13.63 -14.60
N PHE A 119 20.66 14.30 -14.56
CA PHE A 119 19.45 13.87 -15.27
C PHE A 119 18.90 14.96 -16.18
N GLU A 120 18.26 14.54 -17.26
CA GLU A 120 17.28 15.35 -17.96
C GLU A 120 15.94 15.31 -17.21
N PHE A 121 15.13 16.37 -17.36
CA PHE A 121 13.86 16.48 -16.62
C PHE A 121 12.91 15.30 -16.88
N ARG A 122 12.79 14.88 -18.14
CA ARG A 122 11.93 13.75 -18.52
C ARG A 122 12.40 12.43 -17.91
N GLU A 123 13.70 12.17 -17.97
CA GLU A 123 14.29 10.93 -17.41
C GLU A 123 14.08 10.85 -15.91
N TRP A 124 14.41 11.94 -15.20
CA TRP A 124 14.26 12.05 -13.77
C TRP A 124 12.80 11.85 -13.34
N LEU A 125 11.86 12.61 -13.94
CA LEU A 125 10.46 12.55 -13.57
C LEU A 125 9.85 11.19 -13.91
N THR A 126 10.12 10.65 -15.10
CA THR A 126 9.63 9.33 -15.49
C THR A 126 10.17 8.25 -14.58
N GLY A 127 11.46 8.29 -14.23
CA GLY A 127 12.09 7.35 -13.32
C GLY A 127 11.43 7.35 -11.94
N LEU A 128 11.13 8.54 -11.38
CA LEU A 128 10.47 8.65 -10.08
C LEU A 128 9.00 8.20 -10.13
N ILE A 129 8.26 8.53 -11.19
CA ILE A 129 6.88 8.05 -11.37
C ILE A 129 6.86 6.52 -11.44
N VAL A 130 7.74 5.91 -12.25
CA VAL A 130 7.82 4.45 -12.36
C VAL A 130 8.19 3.82 -11.02
N ALA A 131 9.16 4.41 -10.30
CA ALA A 131 9.55 3.92 -8.99
C ALA A 131 8.39 3.97 -7.99
N ASP A 132 7.62 5.07 -7.95
CA ASP A 132 6.47 5.21 -7.05
C ASP A 132 5.33 4.24 -7.40
N VAL A 133 5.03 4.06 -8.70
CA VAL A 133 4.06 3.05 -9.17
C VAL A 133 4.48 1.63 -8.73
N VAL A 134 5.76 1.28 -8.87
CA VAL A 134 6.29 -0.01 -8.41
C VAL A 134 6.14 -0.14 -6.89
N LEU A 135 6.50 0.89 -6.12
CA LEU A 135 6.31 0.89 -4.67
C LEU A 135 4.84 0.71 -4.28
N LEU A 136 3.92 1.42 -4.93
CA LEU A 136 2.48 1.24 -4.72
C LEU A 136 2.00 -0.17 -5.07
N ALA A 137 2.52 -0.76 -6.16
CA ALA A 137 2.20 -2.13 -6.56
C ALA A 137 2.67 -3.18 -5.53
N LEU A 138 3.67 -2.87 -4.71
CA LEU A 138 4.12 -3.72 -3.60
C LEU A 138 3.21 -3.66 -2.36
N SER A 139 2.26 -2.75 -2.29
CA SER A 139 1.35 -2.57 -1.13
C SER A 139 0.66 -3.87 -0.68
N PRO A 140 0.15 -4.76 -1.55
CA PRO A 140 -0.49 -6.01 -1.11
C PRO A 140 0.44 -6.90 -0.29
N PHE A 141 1.74 -6.91 -0.57
CA PHE A 141 2.73 -7.69 0.19
C PHE A 141 2.97 -7.10 1.58
N VAL A 142 2.92 -5.76 1.71
CA VAL A 142 3.03 -5.08 3.01
C VAL A 142 1.80 -5.38 3.86
N PHE A 143 0.59 -5.28 3.31
CA PHE A 143 -0.66 -5.59 4.00
C PHE A 143 -0.74 -7.06 4.45
N ARG A 144 -0.12 -7.98 3.70
CA ARG A 144 -0.01 -9.40 4.06
C ARG A 144 1.09 -9.68 5.09
N GLY A 145 1.87 -8.68 5.48
CA GLY A 145 2.96 -8.83 6.44
C GLY A 145 4.17 -9.62 5.94
N SER A 146 4.37 -9.68 4.62
CA SER A 146 5.48 -10.44 4.01
C SER A 146 6.84 -9.99 4.55
N ARG A 147 7.66 -10.95 5.02
CA ARG A 147 8.93 -10.64 5.68
C ARG A 147 9.97 -9.97 4.78
N TRP A 148 10.00 -10.37 3.50
CA TRP A 148 10.97 -9.85 2.53
C TRP A 148 10.78 -8.36 2.20
N ILE A 149 9.55 -7.81 2.34
CA ILE A 149 9.26 -6.41 2.05
C ILE A 149 9.76 -5.47 3.17
N ARG A 150 9.95 -5.98 4.39
CA ARG A 150 10.36 -5.18 5.54
C ARG A 150 11.70 -4.44 5.34
N PRO A 151 12.78 -5.08 4.84
CA PRO A 151 14.03 -4.36 4.56
C PRO A 151 13.85 -3.30 3.45
N VAL A 152 13.02 -3.57 2.44
CA VAL A 152 12.70 -2.58 1.39
C VAL A 152 12.00 -1.37 2.01
N PHE A 153 11.00 -1.60 2.86
CA PHE A 153 10.30 -0.51 3.54
C PHE A 153 11.24 0.28 4.46
N TYR A 154 12.08 -0.41 5.23
CA TYR A 154 13.06 0.25 6.11
C TYR A 154 14.00 1.15 5.31
N PHE A 155 14.59 0.62 4.24
CA PHE A 155 15.47 1.38 3.35
C PHE A 155 14.76 2.59 2.75
N PHE A 156 13.56 2.38 2.19
CA PHE A 156 12.75 3.46 1.61
C PHE A 156 12.45 4.56 2.64
N ALA A 157 11.97 4.19 3.83
CA ALA A 157 11.67 5.17 4.88
C ALA A 157 12.91 5.95 5.34
N VAL A 158 14.07 5.27 5.48
CA VAL A 158 15.32 5.93 5.87
C VAL A 158 15.78 6.92 4.78
N VAL A 159 15.73 6.52 3.51
CA VAL A 159 16.05 7.41 2.38
C VAL A 159 15.14 8.63 2.40
N MET A 160 13.85 8.46 2.65
CA MET A 160 12.89 9.58 2.70
C MET A 160 13.11 10.51 3.90
N VAL A 161 13.55 9.99 5.05
CA VAL A 161 14.00 10.85 6.18
C VAL A 161 15.16 11.72 5.76
N PHE A 162 16.21 11.14 5.16
CA PHE A 162 17.38 11.92 4.71
C PHE A 162 17.01 12.91 3.60
N ASN A 163 16.13 12.54 2.70
CA ASN A 163 15.65 13.43 1.65
C ASN A 163 14.94 14.66 2.26
N ALA A 164 13.97 14.46 3.14
CA ALA A 164 13.24 15.55 3.80
C ALA A 164 14.16 16.46 4.64
N LEU A 165 15.11 15.88 5.39
CA LEU A 165 16.10 16.63 6.13
C LEU A 165 17.04 17.41 5.20
N GLY A 166 17.40 16.84 4.04
CA GLY A 166 18.20 17.49 3.02
C GLY A 166 17.57 18.76 2.49
N HIS A 167 16.28 18.74 2.11
CA HIS A 167 15.53 19.92 1.65
C HIS A 167 15.39 20.97 2.75
N THR A 168 15.18 20.54 3.99
CA THR A 168 15.12 21.44 5.15
C THR A 168 16.46 22.12 5.38
N ALA A 169 17.54 21.34 5.40
CA ALA A 169 18.90 21.86 5.57
C ALA A 169 19.30 22.80 4.41
N ALA A 170 18.97 22.44 3.16
CA ALA A 170 19.23 23.27 1.99
C ALA A 170 18.50 24.63 2.08
N THR A 171 17.26 24.65 2.58
CA THR A 171 16.49 25.88 2.79
C THR A 171 17.14 26.77 3.84
N ILE A 172 17.59 26.19 4.96
CA ILE A 172 18.24 26.94 6.05
C ILE A 172 19.61 27.49 5.60
N LEU A 173 20.43 26.65 5.01
CA LEU A 173 21.79 27.00 4.58
C LEU A 173 21.79 27.90 3.33
N GLY A 174 20.83 27.70 2.41
CA GLY A 174 20.73 28.39 1.13
C GLY A 174 21.75 27.93 0.09
N HIS A 175 22.47 26.82 0.34
CA HIS A 175 23.42 26.19 -0.57
C HIS A 175 23.70 24.74 -0.16
N THR A 176 24.10 23.87 -1.11
CA THR A 176 24.61 22.52 -0.81
C THR A 176 26.14 22.48 -0.76
N VAL A 177 26.78 23.07 -1.74
CA VAL A 177 28.23 23.36 -1.77
C VAL A 177 28.42 24.87 -1.86
N SER A 178 29.52 25.37 -1.37
CA SER A 178 29.77 26.80 -1.23
C SER A 178 29.56 27.66 -2.49
N THR A 179 29.64 27.03 -3.66
CA THR A 179 29.46 27.67 -4.98
C THR A 179 28.04 27.65 -5.53
N ILE A 180 27.15 26.77 -4.99
CA ILE A 180 25.80 26.60 -5.50
C ILE A 180 24.79 27.16 -4.49
N ARG A 181 24.22 28.30 -4.84
CA ARG A 181 23.12 28.93 -4.06
C ARG A 181 21.77 28.44 -4.52
N PHE A 182 20.83 28.36 -3.58
CA PHE A 182 19.45 27.94 -3.83
C PHE A 182 18.47 29.07 -3.68
N PRO A 183 17.31 29.01 -4.35
CA PRO A 183 16.16 29.79 -3.96
C PRO A 183 15.76 29.43 -2.51
N ARG A 184 15.14 30.33 -1.80
CA ARG A 184 14.60 30.09 -0.47
C ARG A 184 13.09 30.29 -0.51
N PRO A 185 12.31 29.24 -0.23
CA PRO A 185 12.73 27.86 0.17
C PRO A 185 13.35 27.06 -0.97
N ALA A 186 14.18 26.05 -0.60
CA ALA A 186 14.76 25.13 -1.58
C ALA A 186 13.65 24.28 -2.24
N PRO A 187 13.84 23.83 -3.50
CA PRO A 187 12.90 22.93 -4.17
C PRO A 187 12.59 21.70 -3.32
N GLY A 188 11.33 21.28 -3.28
CA GLY A 188 10.87 20.15 -2.46
C GLY A 188 10.65 20.44 -0.97
N PHE A 189 10.89 21.67 -0.51
CA PHE A 189 10.75 22.03 0.91
C PHE A 189 9.31 21.94 1.42
N TYR A 190 8.32 22.36 0.65
CA TYR A 190 6.91 22.41 1.12
C TYR A 190 6.32 21.04 1.42
N SER A 191 6.72 20.04 0.68
CA SER A 191 6.29 18.65 0.89
C SER A 191 7.16 17.86 1.88
N SER A 192 8.37 18.33 2.18
CA SER A 192 9.31 17.65 3.08
C SER A 192 8.75 17.30 4.46
N PRO A 193 7.93 18.14 5.14
CA PRO A 193 7.33 17.77 6.42
C PRO A 193 6.40 16.56 6.32
N PHE A 194 5.65 16.44 5.22
CA PHE A 194 4.74 15.31 5.00
C PHE A 194 5.52 14.01 4.76
N VAL A 195 6.59 14.08 3.95
CA VAL A 195 7.49 12.95 3.71
C VAL A 195 8.14 12.50 5.01
N LEU A 196 8.66 13.45 5.80
CA LEU A 196 9.28 13.14 7.09
C LEU A 196 8.30 12.47 8.05
N ALA A 197 7.10 13.02 8.19
CA ALA A 197 6.08 12.46 9.06
C ALA A 197 5.68 11.04 8.64
N ALA A 198 5.43 10.81 7.34
CA ALA A 198 5.09 9.50 6.81
C ALA A 198 6.23 8.48 6.99
N ALA A 199 7.48 8.89 6.73
CA ALA A 199 8.66 8.04 6.89
C ALA A 199 8.89 7.64 8.35
N VAL A 200 8.83 8.60 9.28
CA VAL A 200 8.96 8.34 10.73
C VAL A 200 7.82 7.43 11.23
N TYR A 201 6.58 7.69 10.80
CA TYR A 201 5.46 6.83 11.12
C TYR A 201 5.69 5.40 10.63
N GLY A 202 6.19 5.23 9.39
CA GLY A 202 6.56 3.94 8.82
C GLY A 202 7.61 3.20 9.65
N LEU A 203 8.69 3.87 10.06
CA LEU A 203 9.74 3.31 10.90
C LEU A 203 9.22 2.85 12.27
N VAL A 204 8.32 3.64 12.88
CA VAL A 204 7.66 3.28 14.15
C VAL A 204 6.81 2.03 14.00
N GLN A 205 6.02 1.91 12.91
CA GLN A 205 5.21 0.72 12.66
C GLN A 205 6.09 -0.52 12.38
N LEU A 206 7.18 -0.36 11.62
CA LEU A 206 8.15 -1.45 11.40
C LEU A 206 8.76 -1.96 12.71
N LYS A 207 9.11 -1.06 13.64
CA LYS A 207 9.63 -1.44 14.97
C LYS A 207 8.58 -2.21 15.77
N ARG A 208 7.34 -1.74 15.80
CA ARG A 208 6.24 -2.37 16.55
C ARG A 208 5.92 -3.79 16.05
N THR A 209 5.99 -4.02 14.74
CA THR A 209 5.74 -5.35 14.15
C THR A 209 6.91 -6.32 14.25
N ARG A 210 8.09 -5.89 14.74
CA ARG A 210 9.21 -6.78 15.05
C ARG A 210 9.14 -7.39 16.44
N GLY A 211 8.42 -6.74 17.36
CA GLY A 211 8.31 -7.15 18.75
C GLY A 211 7.04 -7.97 19.06
N ALA A 212 6.20 -8.20 18.06
CA ALA A 212 5.04 -9.08 18.12
C ALA A 212 5.33 -10.38 17.36
#